data_780a7e577696c10b520d6baf09fc1c44
#
_entry.id   780a7e577696c10b520d6baf09fc1c44
#
_cell.length_a   1.000
_cell.length_b   1.000
_cell.length_c   1.000
_cell.angle_alpha   90.00
_cell.angle_beta   90.00
_cell.angle_gamma   90.00
#
_symmetry.space_group_name_H-M   'P 1'
#
loop_
_entity.id
_entity.type
_entity.pdbx_description
1 polymer ?
#
loop_
_entity_poly.entity_id
_entity_poly.type
_entity_poly.pdbx_seq_one_letter_code
_entity_poly.pdbx_strand_id
1 'polypeptide(L)'
;GRAFLVGLLNTILVSVIGIFLATILGVIVGVARLSDNYLIAKTAEWYVEIFRNIPLILQIFFWYFAALRALPSPENAINFYDVSYLTIKGWYIPKFVWINFDIFCYSLILAFISIYFLNRYAKKQREEFGKILPTFTLSLGILISIPLLSFLLLGVSLSFDYPELKQLSETSYTYENGVSIIPELIALALALSMYTATFIAENVRAGVMGVGKGKK
;
A
#
# COMPACT_ATOMS: atom_id res chain seq x y z
N GLY A 1 1.99 20.51 -17.95
CA GLY A 1 1.08 19.41 -17.90
C GLY A 1 1.57 18.15 -17.21
N ARG A 2 2.38 17.30 -17.88
CA ARG A 2 2.74 15.95 -17.39
C ARG A 2 3.46 15.95 -16.03
N ALA A 3 4.43 16.83 -15.84
CA ALA A 3 5.18 16.92 -14.59
C ALA A 3 4.29 17.29 -13.39
N PHE A 4 3.31 18.17 -13.60
CA PHE A 4 2.35 18.55 -12.58
C PHE A 4 1.45 17.37 -12.16
N LEU A 5 0.95 16.60 -13.13
CA LEU A 5 0.13 15.42 -12.85
C LEU A 5 0.91 14.34 -12.10
N VAL A 6 2.17 14.10 -12.49
CA VAL A 6 3.05 13.14 -11.80
C VAL A 6 3.32 13.61 -10.37
N GLY A 7 3.60 14.90 -10.17
CA GLY A 7 3.78 15.47 -8.83
C GLY A 7 2.54 15.33 -7.95
N LEU A 8 1.36 15.59 -8.51
CA LEU A 8 0.08 15.44 -7.80
C LEU A 8 -0.16 13.98 -7.39
N LEU A 9 0.03 13.03 -8.30
CA LEU A 9 -0.13 11.60 -8.03
C LEU A 9 0.86 11.11 -6.97
N ASN A 10 2.11 11.54 -7.03
CA ASN A 10 3.11 11.21 -6.01
C ASN A 10 2.74 11.79 -4.64
N THR A 11 2.20 13.01 -4.59
CA THR A 11 1.73 13.61 -3.35
C THR A 11 0.59 12.80 -2.74
N ILE A 12 -0.39 12.40 -3.55
CA ILE A 12 -1.51 11.55 -3.10
C ILE A 12 -0.97 10.20 -2.62
N LEU A 13 -0.07 9.57 -3.36
CA LEU A 13 0.53 8.28 -3.00
C LEU A 13 1.23 8.35 -1.65
N VAL A 14 2.11 9.35 -1.45
CA VAL A 14 2.82 9.55 -0.17
C VAL A 14 1.85 9.82 0.96
N SER A 15 0.80 10.62 0.71
CA SER A 15 -0.22 10.92 1.72
C SER A 15 -0.97 9.65 2.16
N VAL A 16 -1.39 8.81 1.22
CA VAL A 16 -2.10 7.55 1.53
C VAL A 16 -1.18 6.61 2.32
N ILE A 17 0.05 6.40 1.86
CA ILE A 17 1.03 5.56 2.55
C ILE A 17 1.33 6.14 3.95
N GLY A 18 1.58 7.44 4.03
CA GLY A 18 1.89 8.13 5.29
C GLY A 18 0.75 8.02 6.31
N ILE A 19 -0.50 8.24 5.90
CA ILE A 19 -1.67 8.11 6.77
C ILE A 19 -1.82 6.66 7.27
N PHE A 20 -1.68 5.69 6.38
CA PHE A 20 -1.79 4.27 6.74
C PHE A 20 -0.74 3.87 7.77
N LEU A 21 0.54 4.17 7.49
CA LEU A 21 1.65 3.86 8.40
C LEU A 21 1.55 4.64 9.71
N ALA A 22 1.20 5.93 9.64
CA ALA A 22 1.01 6.77 10.83
C ALA A 22 -0.12 6.25 11.73
N THR A 23 -1.20 5.75 11.13
CA THR A 23 -2.32 5.21 11.90
C THR A 23 -1.92 3.95 12.65
N ILE A 24 -1.28 3.00 11.98
CA ILE A 24 -0.81 1.76 12.61
C ILE A 24 0.18 2.08 13.73
N LEU A 25 1.22 2.85 13.42
CA LEU A 25 2.26 3.21 14.38
C LEU A 25 1.69 4.03 15.55
N GLY A 26 0.81 4.98 15.27
CA GLY A 26 0.18 5.82 16.27
C GLY A 26 -0.72 5.05 17.23
N VAL A 27 -1.50 4.09 16.73
CA VAL A 27 -2.30 3.21 17.59
C VAL A 27 -1.41 2.35 18.47
N ILE A 28 -0.38 1.72 17.90
CA ILE A 28 0.57 0.89 18.67
C ILE A 28 1.23 1.71 19.77
N VAL A 29 1.79 2.88 19.43
CA VAL A 29 2.46 3.76 20.40
C VAL A 29 1.47 4.30 21.44
N GLY A 30 0.25 4.67 21.03
CA GLY A 30 -0.79 5.16 21.94
C GLY A 30 -1.21 4.14 22.98
N VAL A 31 -1.37 2.88 22.55
CA VAL A 31 -1.66 1.76 23.46
C VAL A 31 -0.44 1.43 24.34
N ALA A 32 0.76 1.43 23.77
CA ALA A 32 1.99 1.19 24.52
C ALA A 32 2.21 2.19 25.67
N ARG A 33 1.80 3.45 25.49
CA ARG A 33 1.85 4.48 26.56
C ARG A 33 0.89 4.22 27.73
N LEU A 34 -0.09 3.33 27.56
CA LEU A 34 -1.05 2.91 28.60
C LEU A 34 -0.63 1.63 29.30
N SER A 35 0.51 1.05 28.92
CA SER A 35 1.02 -0.21 29.49
C SER A 35 1.38 -0.05 30.96
N ASP A 36 1.06 -1.05 31.78
CA ASP A 36 1.50 -1.15 33.17
C ASP A 36 3.03 -1.41 33.27
N ASN A 37 3.64 -1.86 32.19
CA ASN A 37 5.07 -2.04 32.11
C ASN A 37 5.75 -0.69 31.91
N TYR A 38 6.48 -0.23 32.93
CA TYR A 38 7.19 1.06 32.93
C TYR A 38 8.11 1.24 31.72
N LEU A 39 8.84 0.21 31.32
CA LEU A 39 9.78 0.31 30.20
C LEU A 39 9.08 0.56 28.89
N ILE A 40 7.97 -0.19 28.63
CA ILE A 40 7.16 -0.02 27.41
C ILE A 40 6.54 1.39 27.38
N ALA A 41 5.89 1.79 28.47
CA ALA A 41 5.24 3.10 28.58
C ALA A 41 6.25 4.24 28.39
N LYS A 42 7.43 4.15 29.03
CA LYS A 42 8.45 5.18 28.97
C LYS A 42 9.11 5.30 27.59
N THR A 43 9.38 4.17 26.93
CA THR A 43 9.91 4.17 25.56
C THR A 43 8.92 4.78 24.58
N ALA A 44 7.63 4.46 24.69
CA ALA A 44 6.59 5.05 23.86
C ALA A 44 6.40 6.56 24.13
N GLU A 45 6.56 7.00 25.38
CA GLU A 45 6.56 8.42 25.75
C GLU A 45 7.73 9.16 25.08
N TRP A 46 8.95 8.66 25.20
CA TRP A 46 10.13 9.24 24.55
C TRP A 46 9.98 9.33 23.04
N TYR A 47 9.43 8.31 22.41
CA TYR A 47 9.14 8.38 20.98
C TYR A 47 8.27 9.59 20.66
N VAL A 48 7.15 9.78 21.39
CA VAL A 48 6.24 10.89 21.14
C VAL A 48 6.91 12.24 21.40
N GLU A 49 7.66 12.36 22.49
CA GLU A 49 8.36 13.60 22.84
C GLU A 49 9.41 13.98 21.80
N ILE A 50 10.24 13.03 21.36
CA ILE A 50 11.31 13.27 20.38
C ILE A 50 10.71 13.69 19.04
N PHE A 51 9.86 12.85 18.46
CA PHE A 51 9.35 13.09 17.11
C PHE A 51 8.37 14.27 17.01
N ARG A 52 7.68 14.59 18.08
CA ARG A 52 6.78 15.75 18.13
C ARG A 52 7.53 17.08 18.28
N ASN A 53 8.65 17.09 19.00
CA ASN A 53 9.41 18.31 19.27
C ASN A 53 10.42 18.66 18.16
N ILE A 54 10.76 17.72 17.30
CA ILE A 54 11.63 17.96 16.14
C ILE A 54 10.77 18.42 14.97
N PRO A 55 11.05 19.59 14.34
CA PRO A 55 10.34 20.01 13.14
C PRO A 55 10.37 18.96 12.04
N LEU A 56 9.23 18.76 11.37
CA LEU A 56 9.09 17.74 10.33
C LEU A 56 10.18 17.84 9.24
N ILE A 57 10.54 19.06 8.84
CA ILE A 57 11.56 19.26 7.80
C ILE A 57 12.94 18.72 8.22
N LEU A 58 13.30 18.83 9.50
CA LEU A 58 14.55 18.26 10.01
C LEU A 58 14.51 16.73 10.03
N GLN A 59 13.35 16.13 10.30
CA GLN A 59 13.17 14.70 10.21
C GLN A 59 13.33 14.20 8.77
N ILE A 60 12.77 14.92 7.78
CA ILE A 60 12.96 14.59 6.35
C ILE A 60 14.44 14.63 5.99
N PHE A 61 15.17 15.67 6.40
CA PHE A 61 16.62 15.78 6.14
C PHE A 61 17.42 14.69 6.83
N PHE A 62 17.07 14.33 8.07
CA PHE A 62 17.71 13.22 8.77
C PHE A 62 17.52 11.89 8.00
N TRP A 63 16.30 11.56 7.62
CA TRP A 63 16.04 10.33 6.88
C TRP A 63 16.74 10.31 5.52
N TYR A 64 16.74 11.44 4.81
CA TYR A 64 17.37 11.51 3.50
C TYR A 64 18.90 11.50 3.58
N PHE A 65 19.50 12.41 4.36
CA PHE A 65 20.96 12.60 4.37
C PHE A 65 21.69 11.68 5.34
N ALA A 66 21.15 11.41 6.51
CA ALA A 66 21.81 10.59 7.50
C ALA A 66 21.53 9.11 7.36
N ALA A 67 20.27 8.72 7.07
CA ALA A 67 19.90 7.31 6.98
C ALA A 67 20.05 6.74 5.56
N LEU A 68 19.37 7.35 4.55
CA LEU A 68 19.34 6.78 3.21
C LEU A 68 20.63 6.97 2.43
N ARG A 69 21.36 8.07 2.67
CA ARG A 69 22.67 8.29 2.04
C ARG A 69 23.80 7.42 2.62
N ALA A 70 23.59 6.84 3.81
CA ALA A 70 24.49 5.87 4.40
C ALA A 70 24.31 4.44 3.86
N LEU A 71 23.28 4.20 3.03
CA LEU A 71 23.03 2.90 2.42
C LEU A 71 24.11 2.55 1.38
N PRO A 72 24.36 1.26 1.16
CA PRO A 72 25.37 0.81 0.21
C PRO A 72 25.00 1.11 -1.25
N SER A 73 26.01 1.07 -2.12
CA SER A 73 25.85 1.14 -3.56
C SER A 73 25.05 -0.04 -4.09
N PRO A 74 24.47 0.04 -5.31
CA PRO A 74 23.71 -1.06 -5.90
C PRO A 74 24.47 -2.39 -6.00
N GLU A 75 25.79 -2.36 -6.16
CA GLU A 75 26.66 -3.55 -6.19
C GLU A 75 26.65 -4.32 -4.86
N ASN A 76 26.56 -3.60 -3.74
CA ASN A 76 26.59 -4.14 -2.39
C ASN A 76 25.24 -3.94 -1.70
N ALA A 77 24.15 -3.94 -2.45
CA ALA A 77 22.80 -3.70 -1.95
C ALA A 77 22.45 -4.57 -0.74
N ILE A 78 21.68 -4.03 0.17
CA ILE A 78 21.04 -4.84 1.21
C ILE A 78 19.97 -5.70 0.52
N ASN A 79 20.25 -7.01 0.47
CA ASN A 79 19.43 -8.00 -0.20
C ASN A 79 18.41 -8.58 0.77
N PHE A 80 17.13 -8.55 0.39
CA PHE A 80 16.02 -9.19 1.10
C PHE A 80 15.55 -10.42 0.32
N TYR A 81 16.17 -11.57 0.57
CA TYR A 81 15.81 -12.89 0.00
C TYR A 81 15.78 -12.94 -1.53
N ASP A 82 16.63 -12.19 -2.20
CA ASP A 82 16.67 -12.05 -3.68
C ASP A 82 15.36 -11.54 -4.30
N VAL A 83 14.48 -10.98 -3.47
CA VAL A 83 13.18 -10.41 -3.88
C VAL A 83 13.23 -8.90 -3.99
N SER A 84 13.94 -8.23 -3.07
CA SER A 84 14.08 -6.78 -3.09
C SER A 84 15.43 -6.31 -2.61
N TYR A 85 15.85 -5.12 -3.05
CA TYR A 85 17.18 -4.59 -2.83
C TYR A 85 17.12 -3.14 -2.39
N LEU A 86 17.70 -2.84 -1.22
CA LEU A 86 17.77 -1.50 -0.67
C LEU A 86 19.17 -0.92 -0.87
N THR A 87 19.24 0.27 -1.48
CA THR A 87 20.50 0.93 -1.86
C THR A 87 20.43 2.42 -1.64
N ILE A 88 21.57 3.11 -1.77
CA ILE A 88 21.62 4.58 -1.80
C ILE A 88 20.79 5.20 -2.93
N LYS A 89 20.53 4.47 -4.01
CA LYS A 89 19.70 4.92 -5.14
C LYS A 89 18.21 4.71 -4.92
N GLY A 90 17.81 4.00 -3.87
CA GLY A 90 16.43 3.72 -3.51
C GLY A 90 16.16 2.27 -3.15
N TRP A 91 14.90 1.95 -2.99
CA TRP A 91 14.42 0.60 -2.71
C TRP A 91 13.80 0.00 -3.97
N TYR A 92 14.36 -1.09 -4.43
CA TYR A 92 13.90 -1.85 -5.58
C TYR A 92 13.07 -3.02 -5.11
N ILE A 93 11.80 -3.06 -5.53
CA ILE A 93 10.83 -4.09 -5.17
C ILE A 93 10.25 -4.75 -6.42
N PRO A 94 9.71 -5.97 -6.32
CA PRO A 94 9.07 -6.62 -7.45
C PRO A 94 7.92 -5.77 -8.01
N LYS A 95 7.83 -5.71 -9.32
CA LYS A 95 6.70 -5.09 -10.03
C LYS A 95 5.63 -6.14 -10.28
N PHE A 96 4.41 -5.78 -9.94
CA PHE A 96 3.25 -6.59 -10.28
C PHE A 96 2.89 -6.40 -11.75
N VAL A 97 2.89 -7.48 -12.52
CA VAL A 97 2.62 -7.47 -13.95
C VAL A 97 1.41 -8.34 -14.26
N TRP A 98 0.45 -7.74 -14.93
CA TRP A 98 -0.67 -8.48 -15.50
C TRP A 98 -0.32 -8.90 -16.92
N ILE A 99 -0.34 -10.20 -17.17
CA ILE A 99 -0.18 -10.74 -18.52
C ILE A 99 -1.58 -10.85 -19.11
N ASN A 100 -1.76 -10.36 -20.33
CA ASN A 100 -3.05 -10.34 -21.05
C ASN A 100 -4.17 -9.60 -20.28
N PHE A 101 -3.87 -8.45 -19.68
CA PHE A 101 -4.83 -7.63 -18.93
C PHE A 101 -6.03 -7.19 -19.77
N ASP A 102 -5.84 -6.98 -21.06
CA ASP A 102 -6.88 -6.67 -22.03
C ASP A 102 -7.92 -7.78 -22.10
N ILE A 103 -7.50 -9.05 -22.14
CA ILE A 103 -8.39 -10.22 -22.11
C ILE A 103 -9.20 -10.26 -20.81
N PHE A 104 -8.56 -9.95 -19.67
CA PHE A 104 -9.27 -9.84 -18.41
C PHE A 104 -10.35 -8.74 -18.45
N CYS A 105 -10.04 -7.56 -18.98
CA CYS A 105 -11.01 -6.49 -19.15
C CYS A 105 -12.18 -6.90 -20.06
N TYR A 106 -11.91 -7.57 -21.17
CA TYR A 106 -12.96 -8.10 -22.05
C TYR A 106 -13.83 -9.14 -21.35
N SER A 107 -13.24 -9.99 -20.52
CA SER A 107 -14.01 -10.97 -19.74
C SER A 107 -14.95 -10.31 -18.74
N LEU A 108 -14.53 -9.22 -18.09
CA LEU A 108 -15.39 -8.42 -17.21
C LEU A 108 -16.55 -7.76 -17.98
N ILE A 109 -16.28 -7.17 -19.14
CA ILE A 109 -17.33 -6.58 -19.99
C ILE A 109 -18.34 -7.66 -20.40
N LEU A 110 -17.87 -8.84 -20.81
CA LEU A 110 -18.73 -9.96 -21.14
C LEU A 110 -19.57 -10.44 -19.94
N ALA A 111 -18.99 -10.45 -18.74
CA ALA A 111 -19.72 -10.79 -17.53
C ALA A 111 -20.86 -9.78 -17.25
N PHE A 112 -20.60 -8.47 -17.36
CA PHE A 112 -21.64 -7.45 -17.19
C PHE A 112 -22.75 -7.53 -18.24
N ILE A 113 -22.40 -7.77 -19.51
CA ILE A 113 -23.38 -7.97 -20.59
C ILE A 113 -24.23 -9.21 -20.28
N SER A 114 -23.62 -10.31 -19.86
CA SER A 114 -24.34 -11.53 -19.49
C SER A 114 -25.30 -11.33 -18.33
N ILE A 115 -24.88 -10.59 -17.31
CA ILE A 115 -25.72 -10.23 -16.16
C ILE A 115 -26.90 -9.35 -16.60
N TYR A 116 -26.68 -8.40 -17.50
CA TYR A 116 -27.77 -7.57 -18.05
C TYR A 116 -28.83 -8.44 -18.75
N PHE A 117 -28.42 -9.36 -19.61
CA PHE A 117 -29.35 -10.28 -20.28
C PHE A 117 -30.03 -11.24 -19.31
N LEU A 118 -29.31 -11.76 -18.31
CA LEU A 118 -29.87 -12.59 -17.26
C LEU A 118 -31.00 -11.85 -16.50
N ASN A 119 -30.75 -10.63 -16.10
CA ASN A 119 -31.72 -9.83 -15.35
C ASN A 119 -32.96 -9.53 -16.22
N ARG A 120 -32.75 -9.26 -17.50
CA ARG A 120 -33.84 -9.02 -18.44
C ARG A 120 -34.66 -10.30 -18.64
N TYR A 121 -34.01 -11.44 -18.79
CA TYR A 121 -34.66 -12.76 -18.87
C TYR A 121 -35.43 -13.11 -17.60
N ALA A 122 -34.82 -12.89 -16.44
CA ALA A 122 -35.47 -13.15 -15.16
C ALA A 122 -36.71 -12.28 -14.93
N LYS A 123 -36.66 -11.02 -15.37
CA LYS A 123 -37.83 -10.13 -15.34
C LYS A 123 -38.96 -10.66 -16.21
N LYS A 124 -38.65 -11.09 -17.43
CA LYS A 124 -39.65 -11.67 -18.33
C LYS A 124 -40.26 -12.95 -17.75
N GLN A 125 -39.47 -13.87 -17.18
CA GLN A 125 -39.94 -15.09 -16.54
C GLN A 125 -40.87 -14.79 -15.34
N ARG A 126 -40.58 -13.72 -14.59
CA ARG A 126 -41.41 -13.31 -13.48
C ARG A 126 -42.76 -12.75 -13.94
N GLU A 127 -42.76 -11.96 -15.01
CA GLU A 127 -43.97 -11.30 -15.56
C GLU A 127 -44.90 -12.30 -16.30
N GLU A 128 -44.30 -13.25 -17.08
CA GLU A 128 -45.10 -14.16 -17.91
C GLU A 128 -45.49 -15.46 -17.17
N PHE A 129 -44.59 -15.96 -16.29
CA PHE A 129 -44.77 -17.29 -15.68
C PHE A 129 -44.77 -17.28 -14.13
N GLY A 130 -44.65 -16.11 -13.51
CA GLY A 130 -44.60 -16.01 -12.05
C GLY A 130 -43.37 -16.61 -11.40
N LYS A 131 -42.36 -17.06 -12.20
CA LYS A 131 -41.13 -17.70 -11.67
C LYS A 131 -40.15 -16.67 -11.13
N ILE A 132 -39.75 -16.83 -9.88
CA ILE A 132 -38.73 -16.02 -9.24
C ILE A 132 -37.37 -16.73 -9.35
N LEU A 133 -36.47 -16.19 -10.17
CA LEU A 133 -35.09 -16.70 -10.29
C LEU A 133 -34.19 -16.03 -9.25
N PRO A 134 -33.21 -16.75 -8.67
CA PRO A 134 -32.25 -16.19 -7.74
C PRO A 134 -31.18 -15.35 -8.49
N THR A 135 -31.60 -14.19 -9.00
CA THR A 135 -30.78 -13.35 -9.89
C THR A 135 -29.48 -12.88 -9.23
N PHE A 136 -29.50 -12.60 -7.92
CA PHE A 136 -28.30 -12.19 -7.20
C PHE A 136 -27.22 -13.28 -7.23
N THR A 137 -27.57 -14.52 -6.86
CA THR A 137 -26.62 -15.65 -6.83
C THR A 137 -26.11 -15.97 -8.24
N LEU A 138 -26.99 -15.96 -9.24
CA LEU A 138 -26.60 -16.22 -10.63
C LEU A 138 -25.71 -15.10 -11.19
N SER A 139 -26.00 -13.84 -10.89
CA SER A 139 -25.16 -12.70 -11.29
C SER A 139 -23.79 -12.75 -10.64
N LEU A 140 -23.73 -13.10 -9.37
CA LEU A 140 -22.46 -13.26 -8.65
C LEU A 140 -21.65 -14.44 -9.26
N GLY A 141 -22.32 -15.55 -9.57
CA GLY A 141 -21.71 -16.68 -10.25
C GLY A 141 -21.11 -16.30 -11.61
N ILE A 142 -21.82 -15.55 -12.43
CA ILE A 142 -21.36 -15.06 -13.74
C ILE A 142 -20.17 -14.11 -13.56
N LEU A 143 -20.26 -13.17 -12.60
CA LEU A 143 -19.20 -12.19 -12.34
C LEU A 143 -17.88 -12.82 -11.88
N ILE A 144 -17.95 -13.97 -11.24
CA ILE A 144 -16.76 -14.71 -10.79
C ILE A 144 -16.31 -15.70 -11.88
N SER A 145 -17.23 -16.47 -12.47
CA SER A 145 -16.86 -17.58 -13.36
C SER A 145 -16.24 -17.10 -14.67
N ILE A 146 -16.75 -16.04 -15.30
CA ILE A 146 -16.22 -15.57 -16.59
C ILE A 146 -14.79 -15.03 -16.46
N PRO A 147 -14.45 -14.14 -15.52
CA PRO A 147 -13.05 -13.75 -15.30
C PRO A 147 -12.17 -14.92 -14.86
N LEU A 148 -12.66 -15.83 -14.01
CA LEU A 148 -11.91 -17.01 -13.61
C LEU A 148 -11.56 -17.91 -14.81
N LEU A 149 -12.48 -18.10 -15.74
CA LEU A 149 -12.22 -18.83 -16.97
C LEU A 149 -11.16 -18.15 -17.84
N SER A 150 -11.08 -16.83 -17.83
CA SER A 150 -10.01 -16.11 -18.54
C SER A 150 -8.62 -16.42 -17.96
N PHE A 151 -8.49 -16.59 -16.65
CA PHE A 151 -7.25 -17.06 -16.03
C PHE A 151 -6.92 -18.51 -16.40
N LEU A 152 -7.92 -19.40 -16.46
CA LEU A 152 -7.69 -20.81 -16.67
C LEU A 152 -7.45 -21.19 -18.16
N LEU A 153 -8.13 -20.49 -19.09
CA LEU A 153 -8.18 -20.91 -20.49
C LEU A 153 -7.53 -19.92 -21.45
N LEU A 154 -7.48 -18.63 -21.12
CA LEU A 154 -7.06 -17.59 -22.05
C LEU A 154 -5.68 -16.99 -21.69
N GLY A 155 -4.94 -17.63 -20.79
CA GLY A 155 -3.57 -17.23 -20.44
C GLY A 155 -3.49 -15.89 -19.72
N VAL A 156 -4.57 -15.42 -19.11
CA VAL A 156 -4.50 -14.32 -18.16
C VAL A 156 -3.74 -14.82 -16.94
N SER A 157 -2.70 -14.12 -16.56
CA SER A 157 -1.94 -14.50 -15.37
C SER A 157 -1.37 -13.28 -14.66
N LEU A 158 -1.08 -13.48 -13.38
CA LEU A 158 -0.41 -12.53 -12.52
C LEU A 158 1.03 -12.99 -12.34
N SER A 159 1.96 -12.10 -12.63
CA SER A 159 3.39 -12.36 -12.50
C SER A 159 4.07 -11.26 -11.70
N PHE A 160 5.22 -11.58 -11.14
CA PHE A 160 6.11 -10.60 -10.53
C PHE A 160 7.36 -10.49 -11.38
N ASP A 161 7.71 -9.26 -11.71
CA ASP A 161 8.92 -8.91 -12.40
C ASP A 161 9.92 -8.43 -11.33
N TYR A 162 10.95 -9.23 -11.10
CA TYR A 162 11.91 -9.01 -10.01
C TYR A 162 13.02 -8.06 -10.44
N PRO A 163 13.52 -7.22 -9.52
CA PRO A 163 14.63 -6.35 -9.82
C PRO A 163 15.91 -7.16 -10.06
N GLU A 164 16.59 -6.90 -11.18
CA GLU A 164 17.84 -7.53 -11.58
C GLU A 164 18.95 -6.51 -11.65
N LEU A 165 20.14 -6.86 -11.14
CA LEU A 165 21.29 -5.97 -11.16
C LEU A 165 21.81 -5.80 -12.60
N LYS A 166 21.88 -4.56 -13.06
CA LYS A 166 22.40 -4.18 -14.37
C LYS A 166 23.57 -3.23 -14.26
N GLN A 167 24.63 -3.55 -14.96
CA GLN A 167 25.75 -2.67 -15.14
C GLN A 167 25.45 -1.65 -16.24
N LEU A 168 25.49 -0.36 -15.91
CA LEU A 168 25.28 0.74 -16.86
C LEU A 168 26.59 1.20 -17.51
N SER A 169 27.69 1.15 -16.73
CA SER A 169 29.05 1.50 -17.17
C SER A 169 30.06 0.74 -16.30
N GLU A 170 31.37 0.86 -16.59
CA GLU A 170 32.42 0.18 -15.83
C GLU A 170 32.34 0.41 -14.30
N THR A 171 31.78 1.55 -13.87
CA THR A 171 31.72 1.94 -12.45
C THR A 171 30.29 2.21 -11.96
N SER A 172 29.27 1.99 -12.78
CA SER A 172 27.88 2.34 -12.42
C SER A 172 26.96 1.16 -12.59
N TYR A 173 26.29 0.81 -11.49
CA TYR A 173 25.28 -0.24 -11.43
C TYR A 173 23.91 0.35 -11.07
N THR A 174 22.85 -0.30 -11.51
CA THR A 174 21.48 -0.05 -11.13
C THR A 174 20.69 -1.35 -11.16
N TYR A 175 19.45 -1.32 -10.71
CA TYR A 175 18.51 -2.42 -10.92
C TYR A 175 17.56 -2.04 -12.04
N GLU A 176 17.35 -2.97 -12.98
CA GLU A 176 16.26 -2.92 -13.95
C GLU A 176 15.18 -3.91 -13.55
N ASN A 177 14.05 -3.88 -14.25
CA ASN A 177 12.83 -4.57 -13.85
C ASN A 177 12.31 -4.10 -12.47
N GLY A 178 11.19 -4.66 -12.01
CA GLY A 178 10.63 -4.24 -10.75
C GLY A 178 10.17 -2.76 -10.72
N VAL A 179 9.99 -2.24 -9.52
CA VAL A 179 9.66 -0.84 -9.22
C VAL A 179 10.74 -0.23 -8.35
N SER A 180 11.25 0.93 -8.76
CA SER A 180 12.20 1.71 -7.94
C SER A 180 11.47 2.76 -7.14
N ILE A 181 11.59 2.70 -5.81
CA ILE A 181 11.12 3.71 -4.87
C ILE A 181 12.29 4.61 -4.54
N ILE A 182 12.24 5.85 -5.01
CA ILE A 182 13.34 6.81 -4.85
C ILE A 182 13.55 7.20 -3.38
N PRO A 183 14.79 7.54 -2.97
CA PRO A 183 15.11 7.86 -1.58
C PRO A 183 14.29 9.02 -1.02
N GLU A 184 13.99 10.03 -1.84
CA GLU A 184 13.18 11.20 -1.47
C GLU A 184 11.78 10.79 -1.00
N LEU A 185 11.16 9.86 -1.71
CA LEU A 185 9.82 9.35 -1.38
C LEU A 185 9.85 8.53 -0.09
N ILE A 186 10.90 7.72 0.10
CA ILE A 186 11.08 6.94 1.34
C ILE A 186 11.27 7.88 2.53
N ALA A 187 12.17 8.86 2.41
CA ALA A 187 12.44 9.84 3.48
C ALA A 187 11.18 10.60 3.88
N LEU A 188 10.42 11.05 2.88
CA LEU A 188 9.18 11.79 3.11
C LEU A 188 8.12 10.90 3.77
N ALA A 189 7.93 9.67 3.30
CA ALA A 189 6.98 8.74 3.88
C ALA A 189 7.33 8.37 5.33
N LEU A 190 8.62 8.12 5.63
CA LEU A 190 9.09 7.85 6.99
C LEU A 190 8.88 9.04 7.92
N ALA A 191 9.33 10.23 7.52
CA ALA A 191 9.19 11.44 8.34
C ALA A 191 7.73 11.77 8.62
N LEU A 192 6.87 11.76 7.58
CA LEU A 192 5.44 12.04 7.72
C LEU A 192 4.75 11.02 8.62
N SER A 193 5.01 9.73 8.41
CA SER A 193 4.36 8.68 9.19
C SER A 193 4.79 8.73 10.67
N MET A 194 6.08 8.88 10.95
CA MET A 194 6.59 8.92 12.33
C MET A 194 6.13 10.18 13.06
N TYR A 195 6.15 11.34 12.40
CA TYR A 195 5.67 12.60 12.97
C TYR A 195 4.16 12.55 13.25
N THR A 196 3.35 12.15 12.26
CA THR A 196 1.89 12.11 12.39
C THR A 196 1.45 11.07 13.40
N ALA A 197 2.16 9.93 13.51
CA ALA A 197 1.88 8.90 14.50
C ALA A 197 1.91 9.43 15.94
N THR A 198 2.71 10.45 16.24
CA THR A 198 2.76 11.04 17.59
C THR A 198 1.44 11.70 17.99
N PHE A 199 0.78 12.37 17.06
CA PHE A 199 -0.53 13.00 17.30
C PHE A 199 -1.64 11.97 17.42
N ILE A 200 -1.59 10.92 16.60
CA ILE A 200 -2.54 9.80 16.69
C ILE A 200 -2.36 9.07 18.03
N ALA A 201 -1.13 8.81 18.45
CA ALA A 201 -0.83 8.18 19.73
C ALA A 201 -1.39 8.97 20.93
N GLU A 202 -1.28 10.29 20.90
CA GLU A 202 -1.85 11.14 21.95
C GLU A 202 -3.38 11.09 21.96
N ASN A 203 -4.02 11.14 20.78
CA ASN A 203 -5.47 11.02 20.65
C ASN A 203 -5.99 9.65 21.14
N VAL A 204 -5.30 8.56 20.79
CA VAL A 204 -5.64 7.20 21.26
C VAL A 204 -5.53 7.13 22.79
N ARG A 205 -4.41 7.61 23.36
CA ARG A 205 -4.22 7.65 24.81
C ARG A 205 -5.32 8.45 25.51
N ALA A 206 -5.60 9.66 25.03
CA ALA A 206 -6.61 10.54 25.59
C ALA A 206 -8.02 9.94 25.50
N GLY A 207 -8.35 9.29 24.37
CA GLY A 207 -9.64 8.61 24.17
C GLY A 207 -9.86 7.46 25.15
N VAL A 208 -8.87 6.58 25.32
CA VAL A 208 -8.95 5.45 26.27
C VAL A 208 -9.08 5.94 27.72
N MET A 209 -8.29 6.95 28.12
CA MET A 209 -8.35 7.52 29.47
C MET A 209 -9.68 8.25 29.75
N GLY A 210 -10.29 8.86 28.73
CA GLY A 210 -11.57 9.55 28.83
C GLY A 210 -12.73 8.59 29.13
N VAL A 211 -12.76 7.44 28.49
CA VAL A 211 -13.80 6.41 28.72
C VAL A 211 -13.71 5.79 30.11
N GLY A 212 -12.50 5.60 30.65
CA GLY A 212 -12.30 5.03 32.00
C GLY A 212 -12.87 5.88 33.15
N LYS A 213 -12.99 7.21 32.97
CA LYS A 213 -13.57 8.12 33.97
C LYS A 213 -15.10 8.20 33.97
N GLY A 214 -15.77 7.73 32.94
CA GLY A 214 -17.23 7.77 32.81
C GLY A 214 -17.96 6.54 33.34
N LYS A 215 -17.25 5.54 33.89
CA LYS A 215 -17.83 4.30 34.43
C LYS A 215 -17.70 4.17 35.95
N LYS A 216 -17.73 5.27 36.69
CA LYS A 216 -17.90 5.25 38.15
C LYS A 216 -19.26 5.80 38.54
#